data_a1c41a92487a343979361a421f4e31e2
#
_entry.id   a1c41a92487a343979361a421f4e31e2
#
_cell.length_a   1.000
_cell.length_b   1.000
_cell.length_c   1.000
_cell.angle_alpha   90.00
_cell.angle_beta   90.00
_cell.angle_gamma   90.00
#
_symmetry.space_group_name_H-M   'P 1'
#
loop_
_entity.id
_entity.type
_entity.pdbx_description
1 polymer ?
#
loop_
_entity_poly.entity_id
_entity_poly.type
_entity_poly.pdbx_seq_one_letter_code
_entity_poly.pdbx_strand_id
1 'polypeptide(L)'
;MAASGNKIIIIAAPSGAGKTSIVKRLLDHMPDQLAFSVSCTTRSPRPGETNGVEYYFTTAEDFEKKIANGELAEWEMVYFGKYYGTPVSELERIWKLGKTPLLDIDVKGGLKVRNRFPDSSLALFIEPPSLEELSRRLHARGTETPESLDARLNKASYEMSFKTEFDRIVLNTDLDQACAETEQLIRNFLQA
;
A
#
# COMPACT_ATOMS: atom_id res chain seq x y z
N MET A 1 16.95 20.80 17.55
CA MET A 1 16.74 19.35 17.55
C MET A 1 15.98 19.04 16.29
N ALA A 2 16.60 18.35 15.33
CA ALA A 2 15.90 17.90 14.14
C ALA A 2 14.75 17.00 14.64
N ALA A 3 13.53 17.32 14.27
CA ALA A 3 12.40 16.42 14.46
C ALA A 3 12.83 15.07 13.88
N SER A 4 12.74 13.99 14.66
CA SER A 4 12.88 12.62 14.18
C SER A 4 12.03 12.53 12.93
N GLY A 5 12.67 12.40 11.75
CA GLY A 5 12.08 12.75 10.48
C GLY A 5 10.74 12.08 10.29
N ASN A 6 9.83 12.78 9.62
CA ASN A 6 8.51 12.32 9.24
C ASN A 6 8.61 11.03 8.40
N LYS A 7 8.83 9.89 9.08
CA LYS A 7 9.03 8.58 8.47
C LYS A 7 7.73 8.05 7.84
N ILE A 8 7.87 7.25 6.80
CA ILE A 8 6.75 6.63 6.06
C ILE A 8 7.08 5.16 5.86
N ILE A 9 6.12 4.27 6.11
CA ILE A 9 6.19 2.85 5.74
C ILE A 9 5.30 2.61 4.53
N ILE A 10 5.87 2.01 3.50
CA ILE A 10 5.18 1.68 2.27
C ILE A 10 5.18 0.15 2.14
N ILE A 11 3.99 -0.43 2.03
CA ILE A 11 3.83 -1.85 1.71
C ILE A 11 3.15 -1.96 0.37
N ALA A 12 3.83 -2.57 -0.59
CA ALA A 12 3.32 -2.85 -1.91
C ALA A 12 3.42 -4.33 -2.23
N ALA A 13 2.51 -4.81 -3.06
CA ALA A 13 2.47 -6.21 -3.46
C ALA A 13 1.56 -6.39 -4.67
N PRO A 14 1.74 -7.46 -5.44
CA PRO A 14 0.73 -7.91 -6.39
C PRO A 14 -0.58 -8.27 -5.69
N SER A 15 -1.69 -8.12 -6.42
CA SER A 15 -3.01 -8.50 -5.89
C SER A 15 -3.03 -9.99 -5.52
N GLY A 16 -3.41 -10.30 -4.28
CA GLY A 16 -3.43 -11.69 -3.79
C GLY A 16 -2.18 -12.15 -3.03
N ALA A 17 -1.12 -11.33 -2.96
CA ALA A 17 0.10 -11.67 -2.26
C ALA A 17 -0.02 -11.67 -0.71
N GLY A 18 -1.16 -11.28 -0.14
CA GLY A 18 -1.38 -11.27 1.32
C GLY A 18 -1.12 -9.93 2.01
N LYS A 19 -0.88 -8.86 1.25
CA LYS A 19 -0.57 -7.50 1.74
C LYS A 19 -1.53 -7.03 2.84
N THR A 20 -2.84 -7.09 2.60
CA THR A 20 -3.86 -6.62 3.56
C THR A 20 -3.81 -7.35 4.90
N SER A 21 -3.51 -8.65 4.90
CA SER A 21 -3.36 -9.44 6.14
C SER A 21 -2.14 -9.00 6.93
N ILE A 22 -1.01 -8.74 6.26
CA ILE A 22 0.22 -8.23 6.89
C ILE A 22 -0.04 -6.83 7.46
N VAL A 23 -0.61 -5.91 6.66
CA VAL A 23 -0.92 -4.53 7.09
C VAL A 23 -1.80 -4.53 8.34
N LYS A 24 -2.86 -5.34 8.35
CA LYS A 24 -3.75 -5.45 9.53
C LYS A 24 -2.99 -5.90 10.78
N ARG A 25 -2.19 -6.98 10.68
CA ARG A 25 -1.40 -7.46 11.82
C ARG A 25 -0.39 -6.42 12.33
N LEU A 26 0.29 -5.69 11.42
CA LEU A 26 1.22 -4.64 11.82
C LEU A 26 0.52 -3.52 12.61
N LEU A 27 -0.67 -3.10 12.19
CA LEU A 27 -1.45 -2.10 12.90
C LEU A 27 -1.93 -2.61 14.26
N ASP A 28 -2.29 -3.90 14.36
CA ASP A 28 -2.69 -4.53 15.62
C ASP A 28 -1.50 -4.70 16.59
N HIS A 29 -0.28 -4.99 16.08
CA HIS A 29 0.92 -5.21 16.91
C HIS A 29 1.68 -3.94 17.27
N MET A 30 1.54 -2.88 16.46
CA MET A 30 2.28 -1.61 16.63
C MET A 30 1.33 -0.40 16.68
N PRO A 31 0.23 -0.44 17.46
CA PRO A 31 -0.81 0.61 17.43
C PRO A 31 -0.30 1.98 17.90
N ASP A 32 0.74 2.01 18.74
CA ASP A 32 1.31 3.25 19.25
C ASP A 32 2.32 3.89 18.28
N GLN A 33 2.85 3.13 17.33
CA GLN A 33 3.90 3.56 16.41
C GLN A 33 3.37 3.80 14.99
N LEU A 34 2.39 3.02 14.55
CA LEU A 34 1.85 3.05 13.19
C LEU A 34 0.40 3.54 13.17
N ALA A 35 0.03 4.18 12.07
CA ALA A 35 -1.37 4.42 11.74
C ALA A 35 -1.61 4.21 10.24
N PHE A 36 -2.76 3.64 9.91
CA PHE A 36 -3.16 3.43 8.52
C PHE A 36 -3.34 4.77 7.80
N SER A 37 -2.72 4.90 6.64
CA SER A 37 -2.89 6.05 5.76
C SER A 37 -4.04 5.79 4.79
N VAL A 38 -5.14 6.51 4.97
CA VAL A 38 -6.34 6.36 4.15
C VAL A 38 -6.12 7.03 2.79
N SER A 39 -6.15 6.24 1.71
CA SER A 39 -6.05 6.74 0.35
C SER A 39 -7.35 7.35 -0.14
N CYS A 40 -7.31 8.27 -1.10
CA CYS A 40 -8.50 8.71 -1.83
C CYS A 40 -8.67 7.93 -3.14
N THR A 41 -9.91 7.78 -3.59
CA THR A 41 -10.23 7.07 -4.84
C THR A 41 -11.48 7.63 -5.51
N THR A 42 -11.52 7.54 -6.85
CA THR A 42 -12.72 7.87 -7.66
C THR A 42 -13.62 6.67 -7.90
N ARG A 43 -13.24 5.50 -7.37
CA ARG A 43 -14.08 4.30 -7.40
C ARG A 43 -15.27 4.46 -6.46
N SER A 44 -16.43 4.00 -6.87
CA SER A 44 -17.59 3.91 -5.96
C SER A 44 -17.29 2.97 -4.78
N PRO A 45 -17.84 3.26 -3.58
CA PRO A 45 -17.73 2.38 -2.43
C PRO A 45 -18.34 1.01 -2.71
N ARG A 46 -17.74 -0.04 -2.16
CA ARG A 46 -18.32 -1.38 -2.14
C ARG A 46 -19.24 -1.54 -0.93
N PRO A 47 -20.16 -2.55 -0.92
CA PRO A 47 -20.93 -2.86 0.27
C PRO A 47 -20.02 -3.05 1.51
N GLY A 48 -20.31 -2.33 2.59
CA GLY A 48 -19.54 -2.36 3.83
C GLY A 48 -18.35 -1.41 3.92
N GLU A 49 -17.98 -0.71 2.84
CA GLU A 49 -16.95 0.33 2.90
C GLU A 49 -17.52 1.66 3.37
N THR A 50 -16.79 2.34 4.24
CA THR A 50 -17.17 3.62 4.85
C THR A 50 -16.18 4.71 4.44
N ASN A 51 -16.72 5.88 4.04
CA ASN A 51 -15.87 7.01 3.68
C ASN A 51 -15.02 7.48 4.86
N GLY A 52 -13.71 7.64 4.62
CA GLY A 52 -12.74 8.02 5.64
C GLY A 52 -12.19 6.85 6.48
N VAL A 53 -12.62 5.62 6.19
CA VAL A 53 -12.11 4.40 6.83
C VAL A 53 -11.29 3.57 5.83
N GLU A 54 -11.94 3.00 4.82
CA GLU A 54 -11.23 2.25 3.77
C GLU A 54 -10.61 3.20 2.74
N TYR A 55 -11.40 4.21 2.31
CA TYR A 55 -10.98 5.24 1.37
C TYR A 55 -11.71 6.57 1.65
N TYR A 56 -11.09 7.67 1.23
CA TYR A 56 -11.81 8.91 0.94
C TYR A 56 -12.36 8.81 -0.48
N PHE A 57 -13.67 8.55 -0.61
CA PHE A 57 -14.32 8.47 -1.92
C PHE A 57 -14.60 9.86 -2.45
N THR A 58 -14.19 10.13 -3.69
CA THR A 58 -14.31 11.46 -4.31
C THR A 58 -14.73 11.33 -5.78
N THR A 59 -15.10 12.43 -6.40
CA THR A 59 -15.39 12.50 -7.84
C THR A 59 -14.09 12.57 -8.64
N ALA A 60 -14.14 12.24 -9.94
CA ALA A 60 -12.99 12.40 -10.82
C ALA A 60 -12.54 13.86 -10.90
N GLU A 61 -13.52 14.79 -11.00
CA GLU A 61 -13.26 16.24 -11.05
C GLU A 61 -12.53 16.73 -9.79
N ASP A 62 -12.96 16.33 -8.60
CA ASP A 62 -12.31 16.74 -7.35
C ASP A 62 -10.95 16.08 -7.18
N PHE A 63 -10.77 14.84 -7.69
CA PHE A 63 -9.48 14.19 -7.71
C PHE A 63 -8.49 14.92 -8.61
N GLU A 64 -8.91 15.34 -9.81
CA GLU A 64 -8.10 16.13 -10.73
C GLU A 64 -7.72 17.49 -10.14
N LYS A 65 -8.61 18.16 -9.41
CA LYS A 65 -8.29 19.37 -8.65
C LYS A 65 -7.20 19.08 -7.60
N LYS A 66 -7.27 17.96 -6.88
CA LYS A 66 -6.23 17.57 -5.92
C LYS A 66 -4.87 17.36 -6.60
N ILE A 67 -4.86 16.75 -7.79
CA ILE A 67 -3.62 16.62 -8.59
C ILE A 67 -3.07 18.00 -8.93
N ALA A 68 -3.91 18.89 -9.50
CA ALA A 68 -3.50 20.22 -9.94
C ALA A 68 -2.98 21.08 -8.77
N ASN A 69 -3.55 20.93 -7.57
CA ASN A 69 -3.15 21.65 -6.37
C ASN A 69 -1.93 21.02 -5.66
N GLY A 70 -1.41 19.86 -6.12
CA GLY A 70 -0.31 19.17 -5.45
C GLY A 70 -0.68 18.56 -4.08
N GLU A 71 -1.96 18.30 -3.83
CA GLU A 71 -2.48 17.78 -2.56
C GLU A 71 -2.20 16.28 -2.37
N LEU A 72 -1.70 15.58 -3.41
CA LEU A 72 -1.42 14.16 -3.37
C LEU A 72 0.10 13.90 -3.29
N ALA A 73 0.51 13.00 -2.40
CA ALA A 73 1.89 12.52 -2.29
C ALA A 73 2.26 11.66 -3.51
N GLU A 74 1.30 10.86 -3.97
CA GLU A 74 1.33 10.08 -5.20
C GLU A 74 -0.10 9.87 -5.70
N TRP A 75 -0.24 9.49 -6.96
CA TRP A 75 -1.50 9.00 -7.53
C TRP A 75 -1.27 8.11 -8.74
N GLU A 76 -2.21 7.19 -8.99
CA GLU A 76 -2.22 6.27 -10.12
C GLU A 76 -3.64 6.04 -10.66
N MET A 77 -3.74 5.86 -11.97
CA MET A 77 -4.93 5.30 -12.59
C MET A 77 -4.78 3.77 -12.63
N VAL A 78 -5.15 3.10 -11.53
CA VAL A 78 -4.97 1.64 -11.36
C VAL A 78 -5.83 0.82 -12.30
N TYR A 79 -7.04 1.35 -12.62
CA TYR A 79 -7.95 0.84 -13.64
C TYR A 79 -8.46 2.00 -14.46
N PHE A 80 -8.87 1.74 -15.69
CA PHE A 80 -9.38 2.79 -16.57
C PHE A 80 -10.47 3.63 -15.89
N GLY A 81 -10.26 4.92 -15.82
CA GLY A 81 -11.15 5.89 -15.17
C GLY A 81 -11.23 5.80 -13.64
N LYS A 82 -10.41 4.97 -12.99
CA LYS A 82 -10.38 4.82 -11.52
C LYS A 82 -9.02 5.23 -10.98
N TYR A 83 -9.00 6.38 -10.35
CA TYR A 83 -7.83 6.96 -9.72
C TYR A 83 -7.75 6.54 -8.25
N TYR A 84 -6.53 6.38 -7.78
CA TYR A 84 -6.17 6.17 -6.37
C TYR A 84 -5.00 7.09 -6.05
N GLY A 85 -4.94 7.62 -4.84
CA GLY A 85 -3.85 8.48 -4.45
C GLY A 85 -3.78 8.67 -2.93
N THR A 86 -2.60 9.04 -2.45
CA THR A 86 -2.33 9.28 -1.04
C THR A 86 -2.37 10.79 -0.76
N PRO A 87 -3.36 11.30 0.02
CA PRO A 87 -3.40 12.71 0.37
C PRO A 87 -2.21 13.09 1.27
N VAL A 88 -1.55 14.21 0.97
CA VAL A 88 -0.49 14.77 1.83
C VAL A 88 -1.03 15.08 3.23
N SER A 89 -2.26 15.60 3.31
CA SER A 89 -2.95 15.89 4.55
C SER A 89 -3.13 14.68 5.46
N GLU A 90 -3.23 13.48 4.88
CA GLU A 90 -3.33 12.23 5.66
C GLU A 90 -1.99 11.86 6.30
N LEU A 91 -0.88 12.02 5.58
CA LEU A 91 0.46 11.85 6.14
C LEU A 91 0.68 12.84 7.30
N GLU A 92 0.35 14.12 7.08
CA GLU A 92 0.48 15.16 8.11
C GLU A 92 -0.40 14.89 9.33
N ARG A 93 -1.62 14.40 9.13
CA ARG A 93 -2.53 14.01 10.23
C ARG A 93 -1.88 12.95 11.10
N ILE A 94 -1.28 11.93 10.49
CA ILE A 94 -0.67 10.82 11.21
C ILE A 94 0.61 11.27 11.94
N TRP A 95 1.45 12.07 11.30
CA TRP A 95 2.64 12.63 11.95
C TRP A 95 2.31 13.53 13.14
N LYS A 96 1.21 14.32 13.06
CA LYS A 96 0.73 15.13 14.20
C LYS A 96 0.27 14.28 15.39
N LEU A 97 -0.10 13.02 15.16
CA LEU A 97 -0.41 12.05 16.22
C LEU A 97 0.87 11.41 16.82
N GLY A 98 2.06 11.78 16.35
CA GLY A 98 3.31 11.17 16.77
C GLY A 98 3.52 9.75 16.21
N LYS A 99 2.76 9.36 15.18
CA LYS A 99 2.82 8.02 14.55
C LYS A 99 3.42 8.09 13.15
N THR A 100 3.80 6.92 12.64
CA THR A 100 4.30 6.75 11.29
C THR A 100 3.18 6.26 10.37
N PRO A 101 2.91 6.94 9.24
CA PRO A 101 1.98 6.47 8.23
C PRO A 101 2.39 5.11 7.67
N LEU A 102 1.45 4.17 7.65
CA LEU A 102 1.56 2.88 6.97
C LEU A 102 0.67 2.92 5.71
N LEU A 103 1.29 2.89 4.55
CA LEU A 103 0.65 2.97 3.24
C LEU A 103 0.44 1.56 2.67
N ASP A 104 -0.80 1.22 2.35
CA ASP A 104 -1.20 0.01 1.60
C ASP A 104 -1.56 0.43 0.17
N ILE A 105 -0.56 0.52 -0.71
CA ILE A 105 -0.70 1.05 -2.06
C ILE A 105 -0.19 0.08 -3.12
N ASP A 106 -0.49 0.34 -4.39
CA ASP A 106 0.03 -0.45 -5.50
C ASP A 106 1.54 -0.22 -5.72
N VAL A 107 2.15 -1.07 -6.54
CA VAL A 107 3.60 -1.09 -6.74
C VAL A 107 4.12 0.23 -7.33
N LYS A 108 3.42 0.81 -8.32
CA LYS A 108 3.84 2.07 -8.94
C LYS A 108 3.69 3.26 -8.00
N GLY A 109 2.57 3.31 -7.28
CA GLY A 109 2.34 4.32 -6.23
C GLY A 109 3.40 4.23 -5.15
N GLY A 110 3.76 3.02 -4.71
CA GLY A 110 4.82 2.78 -3.74
C GLY A 110 6.16 3.35 -4.16
N LEU A 111 6.57 3.10 -5.39
CA LEU A 111 7.82 3.64 -5.95
C LEU A 111 7.79 5.16 -6.08
N LYS A 112 6.64 5.76 -6.43
CA LYS A 112 6.51 7.23 -6.48
C LYS A 112 6.70 7.86 -5.09
N VAL A 113 6.08 7.28 -4.04
CA VAL A 113 6.28 7.77 -2.66
C VAL A 113 7.72 7.59 -2.24
N ARG A 114 8.31 6.42 -2.46
CA ARG A 114 9.72 6.14 -2.16
C ARG A 114 10.66 7.18 -2.81
N ASN A 115 10.45 7.47 -4.09
CA ASN A 115 11.28 8.42 -4.83
C ASN A 115 11.08 9.87 -4.35
N ARG A 116 9.89 10.21 -3.86
CA ARG A 116 9.59 11.54 -3.29
C ARG A 116 10.16 11.73 -1.89
N PHE A 117 10.29 10.64 -1.12
CA PHE A 117 10.74 10.65 0.28
C PHE A 117 11.90 9.64 0.50
N PRO A 118 13.02 9.74 -0.26
CA PRO A 118 14.04 8.69 -0.29
C PRO A 118 14.72 8.46 1.07
N ASP A 119 14.91 9.52 1.87
CA ASP A 119 15.62 9.44 3.15
C ASP A 119 14.70 9.16 4.33
N SER A 120 13.38 9.24 4.13
CA SER A 120 12.39 9.13 5.20
C SER A 120 11.32 8.08 4.94
N SER A 121 11.46 7.26 3.92
CA SER A 121 10.54 6.13 3.66
C SER A 121 11.27 4.79 3.69
N LEU A 122 10.54 3.75 4.11
CA LEU A 122 10.92 2.35 3.96
C LEU A 122 9.88 1.68 3.06
N ALA A 123 10.30 1.28 1.87
CA ALA A 123 9.45 0.61 0.90
C ALA A 123 9.68 -0.91 0.92
N LEU A 124 8.63 -1.65 1.27
CA LEU A 124 8.63 -3.10 1.38
C LEU A 124 7.78 -3.72 0.28
N PHE A 125 8.35 -4.67 -0.44
CA PHE A 125 7.63 -5.46 -1.43
C PHE A 125 7.28 -6.82 -0.85
N ILE A 126 5.98 -7.14 -0.77
CA ILE A 126 5.53 -8.47 -0.35
C ILE A 126 5.43 -9.37 -1.56
N GLU A 127 6.34 -10.34 -1.64
CA GLU A 127 6.46 -11.29 -2.74
C GLU A 127 5.64 -12.55 -2.46
N PRO A 128 4.73 -12.98 -3.34
CA PRO A 128 4.11 -14.31 -3.23
C PRO A 128 5.16 -15.40 -3.56
N PRO A 129 4.99 -16.63 -3.06
CA PRO A 129 5.94 -17.73 -3.32
C PRO A 129 6.13 -18.04 -4.82
N SER A 130 5.03 -17.96 -5.58
CA SER A 130 5.03 -18.13 -7.04
C SER A 130 3.77 -17.54 -7.67
N LEU A 131 3.75 -17.42 -8.99
CA LEU A 131 2.53 -17.02 -9.73
C LEU A 131 1.43 -18.09 -9.65
N GLU A 132 1.80 -19.37 -9.58
CA GLU A 132 0.85 -20.49 -9.40
C GLU A 132 0.14 -20.40 -8.05
N GLU A 133 0.88 -20.16 -6.98
CA GLU A 133 0.31 -19.96 -5.64
C GLU A 133 -0.57 -18.70 -5.61
N LEU A 134 -0.16 -17.64 -6.28
CA LEU A 134 -0.97 -16.43 -6.42
C LEU A 134 -2.28 -16.73 -7.15
N SER A 135 -2.23 -17.47 -8.25
CA SER A 135 -3.40 -17.92 -8.99
C SER A 135 -4.34 -18.72 -8.08
N ARG A 136 -3.80 -19.68 -7.31
CA ARG A 136 -4.57 -20.49 -6.36
C ARG A 136 -5.27 -19.61 -5.31
N ARG A 137 -4.58 -18.62 -4.74
CA ARG A 137 -5.14 -17.68 -3.75
C ARG A 137 -6.24 -16.79 -4.34
N LEU A 138 -6.09 -16.35 -5.58
CA LEU A 138 -7.10 -15.56 -6.28
C LEU A 138 -8.36 -16.39 -6.58
N HIS A 139 -8.21 -17.63 -7.05
CA HIS A 139 -9.32 -18.56 -7.26
C HIS A 139 -10.09 -18.85 -5.96
N ALA A 140 -9.39 -19.08 -4.86
CA ALA A 140 -10.00 -19.40 -3.57
C ALA A 140 -10.89 -18.27 -3.01
N ARG A 141 -10.74 -17.03 -3.48
CA ARG A 141 -11.62 -15.91 -3.11
C ARG A 141 -13.01 -15.98 -3.75
N GLY A 142 -13.17 -16.75 -4.82
CA GLY A 142 -14.48 -17.00 -5.45
C GLY A 142 -15.14 -15.79 -6.12
N THR A 143 -14.42 -14.68 -6.30
CA THR A 143 -14.95 -13.41 -6.85
C THR A 143 -14.50 -13.13 -8.28
N GLU A 144 -13.76 -14.06 -8.90
CA GLU A 144 -13.11 -13.85 -10.20
C GLU A 144 -13.79 -14.64 -11.31
N THR A 145 -13.92 -14.01 -12.49
CA THR A 145 -14.16 -14.71 -13.75
C THR A 145 -12.81 -15.14 -14.34
N PRO A 146 -12.79 -16.13 -15.28
CA PRO A 146 -11.54 -16.55 -15.94
C PRO A 146 -10.78 -15.36 -16.55
N GLU A 147 -11.49 -14.46 -17.24
CA GLU A 147 -10.91 -13.29 -17.90
C GLU A 147 -10.32 -12.29 -16.88
N SER A 148 -11.00 -12.10 -15.74
CA SER A 148 -10.49 -11.23 -14.66
C SER A 148 -9.26 -11.81 -14.00
N LEU A 149 -9.19 -13.14 -13.88
CA LEU A 149 -8.04 -13.84 -13.33
C LEU A 149 -6.79 -13.67 -14.20
N ASP A 150 -6.91 -13.92 -15.51
CA ASP A 150 -5.79 -13.76 -16.45
C ASP A 150 -5.26 -12.32 -16.45
N ALA A 151 -6.16 -11.33 -16.45
CA ALA A 151 -5.78 -9.93 -16.35
C ALA A 151 -5.01 -9.61 -15.04
N ARG A 152 -5.43 -10.22 -13.91
CA ARG A 152 -4.75 -10.06 -12.63
C ARG A 152 -3.39 -10.76 -12.58
N LEU A 153 -3.26 -11.95 -13.16
CA LEU A 153 -1.99 -12.67 -13.21
C LEU A 153 -0.98 -11.93 -14.10
N ASN A 154 -1.42 -11.41 -15.25
CA ASN A 154 -0.59 -10.59 -16.12
C ASN A 154 -0.13 -9.32 -15.40
N LYS A 155 -1.05 -8.63 -14.69
CA LYS A 155 -0.71 -7.48 -13.87
C LYS A 155 0.28 -7.86 -12.76
N ALA A 156 0.07 -8.97 -12.07
CA ALA A 156 0.96 -9.44 -11.01
C ALA A 156 2.37 -9.74 -11.53
N SER A 157 2.48 -10.41 -12.69
CA SER A 157 3.78 -10.65 -13.33
C SER A 157 4.50 -9.34 -13.66
N TYR A 158 3.77 -8.36 -14.18
CA TYR A 158 4.31 -7.03 -14.43
C TYR A 158 4.73 -6.33 -13.13
N GLU A 159 3.91 -6.36 -12.07
CA GLU A 159 4.22 -5.77 -10.77
C GLU A 159 5.44 -6.43 -10.10
N MET A 160 5.62 -7.74 -10.28
CA MET A 160 6.79 -8.49 -9.80
C MET A 160 8.11 -8.03 -10.42
N SER A 161 8.10 -7.50 -11.65
CA SER A 161 9.32 -7.01 -12.31
C SER A 161 9.93 -5.79 -11.62
N PHE A 162 9.18 -5.08 -10.79
CA PHE A 162 9.63 -3.90 -10.04
C PHE A 162 10.16 -4.22 -8.63
N LYS A 163 10.12 -5.47 -8.18
CA LYS A 163 10.44 -5.83 -6.79
C LYS A 163 11.84 -5.38 -6.34
N THR A 164 12.82 -5.37 -7.25
CA THR A 164 14.20 -4.96 -6.97
C THR A 164 14.38 -3.46 -6.79
N GLU A 165 13.36 -2.66 -7.10
CA GLU A 165 13.36 -1.22 -6.88
C GLU A 165 12.91 -0.84 -5.45
N PHE A 166 12.43 -1.79 -4.66
CA PHE A 166 12.06 -1.62 -3.27
C PHE A 166 13.27 -1.80 -2.35
N ASP A 167 13.19 -1.22 -1.14
CA ASP A 167 14.30 -1.29 -0.18
C ASP A 167 14.49 -2.69 0.39
N ARG A 168 13.40 -3.44 0.55
CA ARG A 168 13.40 -4.84 1.00
C ARG A 168 12.28 -5.63 0.34
N ILE A 169 12.54 -6.92 0.14
CA ILE A 169 11.57 -7.90 -0.35
C ILE A 169 11.29 -8.87 0.79
N VAL A 170 10.01 -9.08 1.10
CA VAL A 170 9.54 -10.05 2.09
C VAL A 170 8.77 -11.15 1.37
N LEU A 171 9.27 -12.39 1.44
CA LEU A 171 8.63 -13.54 0.81
C LEU A 171 7.50 -14.08 1.69
N ASN A 172 6.27 -14.05 1.20
CA ASN A 172 5.08 -14.51 1.91
C ASN A 172 4.71 -15.96 1.55
N THR A 173 5.59 -16.90 1.93
CA THR A 173 5.28 -18.34 1.94
C THR A 173 4.41 -18.71 3.13
N ASP A 174 4.75 -18.19 4.29
CA ASP A 174 4.02 -18.30 5.55
C ASP A 174 3.69 -16.90 6.07
N LEU A 175 2.43 -16.68 6.43
CA LEU A 175 1.95 -15.35 6.84
C LEU A 175 2.55 -14.91 8.18
N ASP A 176 2.75 -15.82 9.12
CA ASP A 176 3.26 -15.46 10.45
C ASP A 176 4.74 -15.06 10.36
N GLN A 177 5.53 -15.79 9.56
CA GLN A 177 6.92 -15.47 9.29
C GLN A 177 7.06 -14.15 8.52
N ALA A 178 6.26 -13.94 7.47
CA ALA A 178 6.27 -12.71 6.69
C ALA A 178 5.88 -11.49 7.54
N CYS A 179 4.90 -11.64 8.45
CA CYS A 179 4.54 -10.57 9.38
C CYS A 179 5.68 -10.26 10.36
N ALA A 180 6.31 -11.28 10.96
CA ALA A 180 7.41 -11.09 11.90
C ALA A 180 8.63 -10.42 11.24
N GLU A 181 8.99 -10.85 10.02
CA GLU A 181 10.06 -10.22 9.24
C GLU A 181 9.73 -8.76 8.91
N THR A 182 8.51 -8.49 8.43
CA THR A 182 8.06 -7.14 8.09
C THR A 182 8.10 -6.23 9.33
N GLU A 183 7.61 -6.71 10.47
CA GLU A 183 7.63 -5.98 11.74
C GLU A 183 9.06 -5.66 12.17
N GLN A 184 9.98 -6.62 12.08
CA GLN A 184 11.38 -6.40 12.44
C GLN A 184 12.06 -5.35 11.55
N LEU A 185 11.81 -5.38 10.23
CA LEU A 185 12.34 -4.38 9.30
C LEU A 185 11.82 -2.97 9.63
N ILE A 186 10.54 -2.85 9.95
CA ILE A 186 9.92 -1.58 10.37
C ILE A 186 10.53 -1.09 11.67
N ARG A 187 10.65 -1.93 12.70
CA ARG A 187 11.24 -1.55 14.00
C ARG A 187 12.68 -1.04 13.83
N ASN A 188 13.49 -1.72 13.03
CA ASN A 188 14.87 -1.29 12.75
C ASN A 188 14.88 0.09 12.06
N PHE A 189 14.01 0.31 11.07
CA PHE A 189 13.91 1.59 10.39
C PHE A 189 13.42 2.72 11.33
N LEU A 190 12.49 2.44 12.21
CA LEU A 190 11.98 3.46 13.15
C LEU A 190 13.02 3.87 14.20
N GLN A 191 13.98 3.01 14.53
CA GLN A 191 15.06 3.25 15.48
C GLN A 191 16.29 3.94 14.87
N ALA A 192 16.48 3.82 13.55
CA ALA A 192 17.58 4.46 12.82
C ALA A 192 17.36 5.98 12.68
#